data_729d4c443f111cf04f45c6dd07a6f913
#
_entry.id   729d4c443f111cf04f45c6dd07a6f913
#
_cell.length_a   1.000
_cell.length_b   1.000
_cell.length_c   1.000
_cell.angle_alpha   90.00
_cell.angle_beta   90.00
_cell.angle_gamma   90.00
#
_symmetry.space_group_name_H-M   'P 1'
#
loop_
_entity.id
_entity.type
_entity.pdbx_description
1 polymer ?
#
loop_
_entity_poly.entity_id
_entity_poly.type
_entity_poly.pdbx_seq_one_letter_code
_entity_poly.pdbx_strand_id
1 'polypeptide(L)'
;TNSLPIILQEYFRMQGVQHLNLTIKGEFNGKRAKLKKISCNNGVFTERELLPDFVHFILVDSVETLDFMVAPYKEDSIRLTCFYPPVDNMPLFTDTVRLDRHKILMETYTPGDGFDIPIISYTSGISVQGGIWFCGLRDSKVEPRKWYEKYGIDDYVYYTIRLEEDKPSSKGTVYVKISK
;
A
#
# COMPACT_ATOMS: atom_id res chain seq x y z
N THR A 1 -11.96 16.21 -3.09
CA THR A 1 -10.52 15.91 -2.98
C THR A 1 -9.84 17.11 -2.36
N ASN A 2 -9.59 17.05 -1.04
CA ASN A 2 -8.79 18.07 -0.37
C ASN A 2 -7.31 17.82 -0.73
N SER A 3 -6.86 18.41 -1.83
CA SER A 3 -5.42 18.44 -2.12
C SER A 3 -4.73 19.30 -1.05
N LEU A 4 -3.64 18.79 -0.49
CA LEU A 4 -2.78 19.60 0.39
C LEU A 4 -2.42 20.93 -0.29
N PRO A 5 -2.37 22.04 0.45
CA PRO A 5 -1.88 23.31 -0.08
C PRO A 5 -0.52 23.14 -0.78
N ILE A 6 -0.31 23.80 -1.90
CA ILE A 6 0.91 23.68 -2.71
C ILE A 6 2.19 23.88 -1.88
N ILE A 7 2.16 24.83 -0.93
CA ILE A 7 3.30 25.10 -0.05
C ILE A 7 3.65 23.87 0.81
N LEU A 8 2.64 23.14 1.33
CA LEU A 8 2.87 21.92 2.10
C LEU A 8 3.38 20.78 1.22
N GLN A 9 2.89 20.67 0.00
CA GLN A 9 3.39 19.67 -0.95
C GLN A 9 4.88 19.93 -1.26
N GLU A 10 5.27 21.16 -1.53
CA GLU A 10 6.66 21.53 -1.76
C GLU A 10 7.54 21.31 -0.53
N TYR A 11 7.06 21.66 0.65
CA TYR A 11 7.76 21.41 1.89
C TYR A 11 8.03 19.93 2.09
N PHE A 12 7.02 19.08 1.92
CA PHE A 12 7.18 17.63 2.03
C PHE A 12 8.15 17.08 0.99
N ARG A 13 8.07 17.55 -0.25
CA ARG A 13 9.02 17.17 -1.30
C ARG A 13 10.47 17.52 -0.93
N MET A 14 10.71 18.70 -0.38
CA MET A 14 12.04 19.12 0.10
C MET A 14 12.57 18.26 1.25
N GLN A 15 11.69 17.72 2.08
CA GLN A 15 12.03 16.79 3.16
C GLN A 15 12.13 15.33 2.69
N GLY A 16 12.00 15.06 1.39
CA GLY A 16 12.00 13.69 0.86
C GLY A 16 10.74 12.89 1.21
N VAL A 17 9.68 13.57 1.64
CA VAL A 17 8.40 12.94 1.96
C VAL A 17 7.60 12.76 0.67
N GLN A 18 7.13 11.53 0.43
CA GLN A 18 6.20 11.20 -0.65
C GLN A 18 4.82 10.96 -0.06
N HIS A 19 3.80 11.48 -0.71
CA HIS A 19 2.41 11.27 -0.34
C HIS A 19 1.65 10.67 -1.53
N LEU A 20 0.90 9.62 -1.28
CA LEU A 20 0.07 8.95 -2.27
C LEU A 20 -1.35 8.77 -1.69
N ASN A 21 -2.34 9.34 -2.36
CA ASN A 21 -3.75 9.14 -2.07
C ASN A 21 -4.30 8.08 -3.03
N LEU A 22 -4.73 6.95 -2.50
CA LEU A 22 -5.25 5.82 -3.26
C LEU A 22 -6.74 5.68 -3.04
N THR A 23 -7.51 5.73 -4.12
CA THR A 23 -8.94 5.40 -4.09
C THR A 23 -9.14 3.98 -4.62
N ILE A 24 -9.64 3.09 -3.77
CA ILE A 24 -10.03 1.73 -4.14
C ILE A 24 -11.55 1.67 -4.34
N LYS A 25 -11.99 0.88 -5.33
CA LYS A 25 -13.40 0.71 -5.67
C LYS A 25 -13.74 -0.77 -5.73
N GLY A 26 -14.89 -1.14 -5.18
CA GLY A 26 -15.35 -2.52 -5.18
C GLY A 26 -16.61 -2.73 -4.34
N GLU A 27 -17.05 -3.96 -4.25
CA GLU A 27 -18.16 -4.37 -3.37
C GLU A 27 -17.59 -4.74 -1.99
N PHE A 28 -17.27 -3.73 -1.20
CA PHE A 28 -16.60 -3.90 0.09
C PHE A 28 -17.57 -4.04 1.26
N ASN A 29 -18.82 -3.68 1.07
CA ASN A 29 -19.81 -3.49 2.12
C ASN A 29 -19.79 -4.59 3.19
N GLY A 30 -19.30 -4.27 4.38
CA GLY A 30 -19.18 -5.17 5.52
C GLY A 30 -18.05 -6.20 5.41
N LYS A 31 -17.18 -6.12 4.42
CA LYS A 31 -16.05 -7.05 4.28
C LYS A 31 -14.88 -6.61 5.14
N ARG A 32 -14.29 -7.57 5.84
CA ARG A 32 -13.04 -7.36 6.56
C ARG A 32 -11.89 -7.25 5.57
N ALA A 33 -11.05 -6.26 5.76
CA ALA A 33 -9.83 -6.09 5.00
C ALA A 33 -8.63 -6.52 5.83
N LYS A 34 -7.78 -7.36 5.26
CA LYS A 34 -6.45 -7.68 5.75
C LYS A 34 -5.41 -7.00 4.89
N LEU A 35 -4.43 -6.41 5.53
CA LEU A 35 -3.32 -5.74 4.86
C LEU A 35 -2.06 -6.57 5.04
N LYS A 36 -1.37 -6.83 3.93
CA LYS A 36 -0.12 -7.59 3.93
C LYS A 36 0.98 -6.81 3.24
N LYS A 37 2.19 -7.01 3.73
CA LYS A 37 3.44 -6.68 3.07
C LYS A 37 3.99 -7.93 2.42
N ILE A 38 4.39 -7.82 1.17
CA ILE A 38 5.08 -8.87 0.44
C ILE A 38 6.40 -8.28 -0.06
N SER A 39 7.50 -8.92 0.30
CA SER A 39 8.84 -8.53 -0.12
C SER A 39 9.41 -9.58 -1.05
N CYS A 40 9.96 -9.14 -2.17
CA CYS A 40 10.73 -9.97 -3.09
C CYS A 40 12.22 -9.66 -2.93
N ASN A 41 13.03 -10.68 -2.80
CA ASN A 41 14.48 -10.58 -2.84
C ASN A 41 15.01 -11.74 -3.71
N ASN A 42 15.52 -11.42 -4.90
CA ASN A 42 16.01 -12.39 -5.89
C ASN A 42 15.00 -13.53 -6.16
N GLY A 43 13.72 -13.20 -6.31
CA GLY A 43 12.65 -14.17 -6.57
C GLY A 43 12.15 -14.92 -5.33
N VAL A 44 12.74 -14.71 -4.17
CA VAL A 44 12.26 -15.27 -2.89
C VAL A 44 11.27 -14.30 -2.28
N PHE A 45 10.06 -14.77 -2.02
CA PHE A 45 8.97 -13.98 -1.45
C PHE A 45 8.81 -14.25 0.03
N THR A 46 8.68 -13.17 0.81
CA THR A 46 8.29 -13.21 2.22
C THR A 46 7.03 -12.38 2.42
N GLU A 47 6.11 -12.88 3.23
CA GLU A 47 4.83 -12.23 3.49
C GLU A 47 4.69 -11.93 4.99
N ARG A 48 4.11 -10.78 5.31
CA ARG A 48 3.81 -10.38 6.68
C ARG A 48 2.49 -9.64 6.75
N GLU A 49 1.61 -10.04 7.66
CA GLU A 49 0.42 -9.26 7.99
C GLU A 49 0.81 -7.98 8.72
N LEU A 50 0.14 -6.89 8.38
CA LEU A 50 0.43 -5.54 8.91
C LEU A 50 -0.48 -5.16 10.07
N LEU A 51 -1.67 -5.75 10.12
CA LEU A 51 -2.62 -5.52 11.19
C LEU A 51 -2.60 -6.71 12.15
N PRO A 52 -2.59 -6.48 13.47
CA PRO A 52 -2.79 -7.54 14.44
C PRO A 52 -4.13 -8.25 14.24
N ASP A 53 -4.23 -9.54 14.56
CA ASP A 53 -5.45 -10.35 14.39
C ASP A 53 -6.68 -9.79 15.11
N PHE A 54 -6.48 -9.03 16.18
CA PHE A 54 -7.57 -8.40 16.93
C PHE A 54 -8.04 -7.07 16.32
N VAL A 55 -7.32 -6.53 15.32
CA VAL A 55 -7.73 -5.33 14.60
C VAL A 55 -8.60 -5.73 13.42
N HIS A 56 -9.86 -5.34 13.47
CA HIS A 56 -10.81 -5.54 12.39
C HIS A 56 -10.93 -4.24 11.59
N PHE A 57 -10.30 -4.22 10.42
CA PHE A 57 -10.47 -3.16 9.46
C PHE A 57 -11.61 -3.54 8.51
N ILE A 58 -12.76 -2.89 8.65
CA ILE A 58 -13.96 -3.18 7.85
C ILE A 58 -14.16 -2.02 6.88
N LEU A 59 -14.24 -2.35 5.60
CA LEU A 59 -14.59 -1.40 4.55
C LEU A 59 -16.10 -1.27 4.49
N VAL A 60 -16.61 -0.06 4.54
CA VAL A 60 -18.05 0.23 4.67
C VAL A 60 -18.67 0.63 3.35
N ASP A 61 -17.95 1.44 2.57
CA ASP A 61 -18.46 2.01 1.33
C ASP A 61 -17.91 1.26 0.10
N SER A 62 -18.55 1.44 -1.04
CA SER A 62 -18.07 0.89 -2.34
C SER A 62 -16.85 1.64 -2.89
N VAL A 63 -16.53 2.78 -2.30
CA VAL A 63 -15.37 3.60 -2.64
C VAL A 63 -14.66 3.99 -1.36
N GLU A 64 -13.44 3.53 -1.19
CA GLU A 64 -12.64 3.79 -0.01
C GLU A 64 -11.34 4.51 -0.40
N THR A 65 -10.86 5.35 0.48
CA THR A 65 -9.61 6.09 0.28
C THR A 65 -8.60 5.72 1.35
N LEU A 66 -7.39 5.44 0.91
CA LEU A 66 -6.23 5.20 1.76
C LEU A 66 -5.16 6.23 1.45
N ASP A 67 -4.62 6.86 2.48
CA ASP A 67 -3.51 7.79 2.37
C ASP A 67 -2.21 7.11 2.80
N PHE A 68 -1.22 7.16 1.94
CA PHE A 68 0.12 6.65 2.22
C PHE A 68 1.11 7.78 2.29
N MET A 69 1.91 7.78 3.33
CA MET A 69 3.02 8.71 3.51
C MET A 69 4.31 7.92 3.66
N VAL A 70 5.31 8.28 2.87
CA VAL A 70 6.67 7.75 3.00
C VAL A 70 7.59 8.90 3.39
N ALA A 71 8.33 8.72 4.45
CA ALA A 71 9.29 9.70 4.95
C ALA A 71 10.63 9.04 5.30
N PRO A 72 11.76 9.75 5.15
CA PRO A 72 13.03 9.31 5.72
C PRO A 72 12.88 9.05 7.22
N TYR A 73 13.45 7.93 7.71
CA TYR A 73 13.31 7.54 9.10
C TYR A 73 14.64 7.42 9.82
N LYS A 74 15.56 6.69 9.21
CA LYS A 74 16.96 6.53 9.64
C LYS A 74 17.83 6.71 8.42
N GLU A 75 19.14 6.67 8.62
CA GLU A 75 20.12 6.86 7.55
C GLU A 75 19.90 5.94 6.34
N ASP A 76 19.45 4.71 6.61
CA ASP A 76 19.28 3.64 5.62
C ASP A 76 17.84 3.13 5.49
N SER A 77 16.87 3.85 6.02
CA SER A 77 15.48 3.39 6.03
C SER A 77 14.46 4.52 5.84
N ILE A 78 13.32 4.12 5.29
CA ILE A 78 12.13 4.94 5.19
C ILE A 78 11.03 4.36 6.08
N ARG A 79 10.15 5.22 6.55
CA ARG A 79 8.92 4.84 7.22
C ARG A 79 7.77 5.06 6.27
N LEU A 80 7.01 3.99 6.03
CA LEU A 80 5.75 4.04 5.30
C LEU A 80 4.60 3.96 6.30
N THR A 81 3.72 4.93 6.27
CA THR A 81 2.52 4.98 7.12
C THR A 81 1.28 5.03 6.25
N CYS A 82 0.32 4.19 6.55
CA CYS A 82 -1.00 4.20 5.92
C CYS A 82 -2.00 4.81 6.88
N PHE A 83 -2.78 5.75 6.39
CA PHE A 83 -3.91 6.35 7.10
C PHE A 83 -5.21 5.97 6.42
N TYR A 84 -6.23 5.75 7.23
CA TYR A 84 -7.59 5.60 6.76
C TYR A 84 -8.38 6.87 7.15
N PRO A 85 -8.68 7.76 6.18
CA PRO A 85 -9.23 9.08 6.47
C PRO A 85 -10.52 9.12 7.32
N PRO A 86 -11.42 8.13 7.24
CA PRO A 86 -12.59 8.09 8.12
C PRO A 86 -12.27 7.94 9.61
N VAL A 87 -11.04 7.54 9.96
CA VAL A 87 -10.57 7.43 11.35
C VAL A 87 -9.60 8.56 11.61
N ASP A 88 -10.07 9.62 12.27
CA ASP A 88 -9.31 10.83 12.53
C ASP A 88 -7.90 10.54 13.08
N ASN A 89 -6.89 10.91 12.31
CA ASN A 89 -5.48 11.01 12.70
C ASN A 89 -4.79 9.75 13.24
N MET A 90 -5.40 8.56 13.15
CA MET A 90 -4.73 7.33 13.54
C MET A 90 -4.15 6.61 12.31
N PRO A 91 -2.86 6.27 12.34
CA PRO A 91 -2.31 5.41 11.30
C PRO A 91 -2.95 4.02 11.40
N LEU A 92 -3.40 3.51 10.27
CA LEU A 92 -3.87 2.14 10.16
C LEU A 92 -2.72 1.16 10.42
N PHE A 93 -1.57 1.44 9.81
CA PHE A 93 -0.31 0.77 10.11
C PHE A 93 0.89 1.66 9.81
N THR A 94 2.03 1.30 10.39
CA THR A 94 3.34 1.86 10.07
C THR A 94 4.32 0.73 9.80
N ASP A 95 5.07 0.84 8.73
CA ASP A 95 6.10 -0.11 8.34
C ASP A 95 7.44 0.58 8.08
N THR A 96 8.52 -0.15 8.24
CA THR A 96 9.88 0.34 7.94
C THR A 96 10.44 -0.50 6.79
N VAL A 97 10.95 0.19 5.77
CA VAL A 97 11.54 -0.41 4.59
C VAL A 97 12.94 0.15 4.41
N ARG A 98 13.88 -0.67 3.93
CA ARG A 98 15.22 -0.21 3.60
C ARG A 98 15.17 0.86 2.52
N LEU A 99 15.83 1.98 2.78
CA LEU A 99 15.95 3.06 1.81
C LEU A 99 16.79 2.60 0.61
N ASP A 100 16.24 2.80 -0.57
CA ASP A 100 16.97 2.71 -1.81
C ASP A 100 16.61 3.93 -2.67
N ARG A 101 17.63 4.72 -3.03
CA ARG A 101 17.44 5.97 -3.77
C ARG A 101 16.93 5.76 -5.20
N HIS A 102 17.03 4.53 -5.71
CA HIS A 102 16.52 4.15 -7.04
C HIS A 102 15.08 3.67 -7.00
N LYS A 103 14.49 3.51 -5.82
CA LYS A 103 13.11 3.07 -5.65
C LYS A 103 12.18 4.23 -5.37
N ILE A 104 10.97 4.12 -5.90
CA ILE A 104 9.88 5.05 -5.60
C ILE A 104 8.66 4.30 -5.09
N LEU A 105 7.82 5.01 -4.34
CA LEU A 105 6.48 4.57 -4.04
C LEU A 105 5.59 4.81 -5.25
N MET A 106 4.85 3.79 -5.67
CA MET A 106 3.92 3.90 -6.79
C MET A 106 2.63 3.14 -6.51
N GLU A 107 1.55 3.63 -7.06
CA GLU A 107 0.28 2.93 -7.11
C GLU A 107 0.39 1.70 -8.00
N THR A 108 -0.11 0.56 -7.50
CA THR A 108 -0.19 -0.69 -8.26
C THR A 108 -1.61 -1.24 -8.30
N TYR A 109 -2.55 -0.48 -7.74
CA TYR A 109 -3.94 -0.88 -7.70
C TYR A 109 -4.52 -1.04 -9.09
N THR A 110 -5.04 -2.24 -9.35
CA THR A 110 -5.87 -2.53 -10.52
C THR A 110 -7.15 -3.16 -10.00
N PRO A 111 -8.33 -2.59 -10.29
CA PRO A 111 -9.60 -3.20 -9.90
C PRO A 111 -9.71 -4.63 -10.42
N GLY A 112 -10.08 -5.57 -9.57
CA GLY A 112 -10.22 -6.97 -9.94
C GLY A 112 -10.78 -7.82 -8.80
N ASP A 113 -11.12 -9.06 -9.10
CA ASP A 113 -11.73 -10.00 -8.18
C ASP A 113 -10.71 -10.89 -7.45
N GLY A 114 -9.47 -10.46 -7.36
CA GLY A 114 -8.38 -11.22 -6.75
C GLY A 114 -8.45 -11.29 -5.22
N PHE A 115 -7.92 -12.38 -4.65
CA PHE A 115 -7.85 -12.55 -3.19
C PHE A 115 -6.89 -11.55 -2.52
N ASP A 116 -5.73 -11.28 -3.13
CA ASP A 116 -4.75 -10.31 -2.64
C ASP A 116 -4.56 -9.23 -3.71
N ILE A 117 -5.24 -8.11 -3.55
CA ILE A 117 -5.22 -7.00 -4.50
C ILE A 117 -4.01 -6.11 -4.20
N PRO A 118 -3.01 -6.03 -5.09
CA PRO A 118 -1.90 -5.10 -4.92
C PRO A 118 -2.40 -3.66 -4.94
N ILE A 119 -1.98 -2.87 -3.97
CA ILE A 119 -2.42 -1.47 -3.84
C ILE A 119 -1.30 -0.48 -4.12
N ILE A 120 -0.15 -0.68 -3.50
CA ILE A 120 1.05 0.14 -3.69
C ILE A 120 2.30 -0.72 -3.71
N SER A 121 3.36 -0.22 -4.31
CA SER A 121 4.69 -0.84 -4.29
C SER A 121 5.80 0.17 -4.10
N TYR A 122 6.91 -0.29 -3.54
CA TYR A 122 8.19 0.42 -3.47
C TYR A 122 9.21 -0.36 -4.30
N THR A 123 9.56 0.18 -5.46
CA THR A 123 10.28 -0.54 -6.51
C THR A 123 11.21 0.38 -7.30
N SER A 124 12.26 -0.20 -7.88
CA SER A 124 13.19 0.47 -8.80
C SER A 124 12.64 0.64 -10.22
N GLY A 125 11.47 0.05 -10.54
CA GLY A 125 10.92 0.09 -11.89
C GLY A 125 11.59 -0.90 -12.86
N ILE A 126 11.22 -0.81 -14.14
CA ILE A 126 11.77 -1.64 -15.21
C ILE A 126 12.97 -0.94 -15.84
N SER A 127 14.10 -1.62 -15.93
CA SER A 127 15.27 -1.12 -16.67
C SER A 127 15.09 -1.40 -18.17
N VAL A 128 15.04 -0.33 -18.98
CA VAL A 128 14.90 -0.45 -20.45
C VAL A 128 15.90 0.51 -21.12
N GLN A 129 16.82 -0.02 -21.91
CA GLN A 129 17.74 0.72 -22.80
C GLN A 129 18.29 2.04 -22.21
N GLY A 130 18.84 1.95 -20.99
CA GLY A 130 19.47 3.10 -20.33
C GLY A 130 18.55 4.03 -19.55
N GLY A 131 17.28 3.66 -19.37
CA GLY A 131 16.31 4.36 -18.54
C GLY A 131 15.56 3.45 -17.58
N ILE A 132 14.90 4.07 -16.59
CA ILE A 132 14.03 3.37 -15.65
C ILE A 132 12.59 3.78 -15.92
N TRP A 133 11.73 2.80 -16.13
CA TRP A 133 10.33 3.01 -16.48
C TRP A 133 9.41 2.51 -15.35
N PHE A 134 8.84 3.46 -14.63
CA PHE A 134 7.84 3.17 -13.58
C PHE A 134 6.43 3.07 -14.16
N CYS A 135 6.08 3.98 -15.09
CA CYS A 135 4.76 3.95 -15.74
C CYS A 135 4.52 2.65 -16.48
N GLY A 136 5.54 2.11 -17.16
CA GLY A 136 5.44 0.83 -17.84
C GLY A 136 5.10 -0.32 -16.90
N LEU A 137 5.56 -0.28 -15.66
CA LEU A 137 5.24 -1.29 -14.65
C LEU A 137 3.77 -1.23 -14.21
N ARG A 138 3.28 -0.02 -13.94
CA ARG A 138 1.86 0.21 -13.58
C ARG A 138 0.92 -0.16 -14.73
N ASP A 139 1.24 0.28 -15.94
CA ASP A 139 0.38 0.13 -17.10
C ASP A 139 0.42 -1.29 -17.70
N SER A 140 1.42 -2.09 -17.29
CA SER A 140 1.60 -3.46 -17.75
C SER A 140 0.49 -4.42 -17.32
N LYS A 141 -0.28 -4.06 -16.29
CA LYS A 141 -1.26 -4.92 -15.62
C LYS A 141 -0.70 -6.27 -15.16
N VAL A 142 0.61 -6.38 -15.04
CA VAL A 142 1.28 -7.57 -14.53
C VAL A 142 1.34 -7.50 -13.02
N GLU A 143 0.83 -8.53 -12.38
CA GLU A 143 0.87 -8.64 -10.92
C GLU A 143 2.30 -8.51 -10.38
N PRO A 144 2.52 -7.78 -9.27
CA PRO A 144 3.85 -7.61 -8.69
C PRO A 144 4.58 -8.93 -8.42
N ARG A 145 3.87 -10.00 -8.11
CA ARG A 145 4.46 -11.32 -7.88
C ARG A 145 5.22 -11.88 -9.09
N LYS A 146 4.89 -11.41 -10.30
CA LYS A 146 5.53 -11.83 -11.56
C LYS A 146 6.64 -10.89 -12.04
N TRP A 147 6.90 -9.79 -11.34
CA TRP A 147 7.86 -8.78 -11.80
C TRP A 147 9.29 -9.28 -11.83
N TYR A 148 9.68 -10.14 -10.89
CA TYR A 148 11.00 -10.78 -10.92
C TYR A 148 11.19 -11.60 -12.21
N GLU A 149 10.27 -12.50 -12.49
CA GLU A 149 10.38 -13.40 -13.67
C GLU A 149 10.27 -12.64 -14.99
N LYS A 150 9.37 -11.65 -15.04
CA LYS A 150 9.04 -10.97 -16.30
C LYS A 150 9.95 -9.81 -16.62
N TYR A 151 10.43 -9.10 -15.61
CA TYR A 151 11.17 -7.84 -15.79
C TYR A 151 12.54 -7.84 -15.14
N GLY A 152 12.93 -8.91 -14.43
CA GLY A 152 14.20 -9.00 -13.73
C GLY A 152 14.33 -8.05 -12.55
N ILE A 153 13.21 -7.60 -11.95
CA ILE A 153 13.24 -6.74 -10.76
C ILE A 153 13.49 -7.64 -9.56
N ASP A 154 14.67 -7.60 -8.99
CA ASP A 154 15.17 -8.55 -7.99
C ASP A 154 14.87 -8.16 -6.56
N ASP A 155 14.66 -6.86 -6.27
CA ASP A 155 14.38 -6.36 -4.92
C ASP A 155 13.28 -5.31 -4.93
N TYR A 156 12.14 -5.64 -4.37
CA TYR A 156 10.99 -4.74 -4.21
C TYR A 156 10.07 -5.19 -3.09
N VAL A 157 9.24 -4.25 -2.66
CA VAL A 157 8.18 -4.50 -1.68
C VAL A 157 6.87 -4.02 -2.27
N TYR A 158 5.81 -4.77 -2.04
CA TYR A 158 4.47 -4.32 -2.36
C TYR A 158 3.49 -4.68 -1.25
N TYR A 159 2.39 -3.96 -1.22
CA TYR A 159 1.36 -4.08 -0.21
C TYR A 159 0.06 -4.51 -0.87
N THR A 160 -0.64 -5.42 -0.23
CA THR A 160 -1.92 -5.95 -0.72
C THR A 160 -3.02 -5.75 0.28
N ILE A 161 -4.23 -5.63 -0.23
CA ILE A 161 -5.46 -5.74 0.53
C ILE A 161 -6.16 -7.04 0.16
N ARG A 162 -6.54 -7.81 1.18
CA ARG A 162 -7.38 -9.00 1.02
C ARG A 162 -8.73 -8.73 1.65
N LEU A 163 -9.80 -8.98 0.90
CA LEU A 163 -11.16 -8.86 1.39
C LEU A 163 -11.64 -10.23 1.85
N GLU A 164 -12.08 -10.30 3.09
CA GLU A 164 -12.68 -11.50 3.67
C GLU A 164 -14.10 -11.19 4.10
N GLU A 165 -14.99 -12.17 3.95
CA GLU A 165 -16.30 -12.07 4.55
C GLU A 165 -16.16 -12.08 6.07
N ASP A 166 -16.84 -11.15 6.75
CA ASP A 166 -16.80 -11.08 8.21
C ASP A 166 -17.53 -12.31 8.76
N LYS A 167 -16.77 -13.31 9.20
CA LYS A 167 -17.34 -14.43 9.93
C LYS A 167 -17.59 -13.97 11.36
N PRO A 168 -18.81 -14.07 11.90
CA PRO A 168 -19.08 -13.67 13.28
C PRO A 168 -18.14 -14.42 14.22
N SER A 169 -17.23 -13.67 14.84
CA SER A 169 -16.28 -14.18 15.81
C SER A 169 -17.01 -14.52 17.09
N SER A 170 -16.85 -15.73 17.56
CA SER A 170 -17.41 -16.21 18.84
C SER A 170 -16.70 -15.67 20.10
N LYS A 171 -15.76 -14.74 19.95
CA LYS A 171 -15.03 -14.14 21.09
C LYS A 171 -14.91 -12.62 20.89
N GLY A 172 -15.54 -11.90 21.81
CA GLY A 172 -15.47 -10.46 22.11
C GLY A 172 -14.70 -9.59 21.12
N THR A 173 -15.33 -9.21 20.02
CA THR A 173 -14.74 -8.40 18.98
C THR A 173 -14.98 -6.93 19.29
N VAL A 174 -13.91 -6.13 19.34
CA VAL A 174 -14.01 -4.68 19.39
C VAL A 174 -14.26 -4.19 17.97
N TYR A 175 -15.49 -3.79 17.67
CA TYR A 175 -15.83 -3.14 16.41
C TYR A 175 -15.52 -1.66 16.52
N VAL A 176 -14.66 -1.14 15.64
CA VAL A 176 -14.61 0.28 15.36
C VAL A 176 -15.66 0.56 14.29
N LYS A 177 -16.91 0.75 14.70
CA LYS A 177 -17.98 1.19 13.81
C LYS A 177 -17.92 2.70 13.74
N ILE A 178 -17.50 3.23 12.62
CA ILE A 178 -17.57 4.67 12.35
C ILE A 178 -18.94 4.92 11.74
N SER A 179 -19.84 5.47 12.54
CA SER A 179 -21.10 6.04 12.02
C SER A 179 -20.82 7.45 11.51
N LYS A 180 -21.37 7.78 10.34
CA LYS A 180 -21.41 9.13 9.77
C LYS A 180 -22.04 10.13 10.74
#